data_f7485cb5bfd54a33d992c9a088f7a166
#
_entry.id   f7485cb5bfd54a33d992c9a088f7a166
#
_cell.length_a   1.000
_cell.length_b   1.000
_cell.length_c   1.000
_cell.angle_alpha   90.00
_cell.angle_beta   90.00
_cell.angle_gamma   90.00
#
_symmetry.space_group_name_H-M   'P 1'
#
loop_
_entity.id
_entity.type
_entity.pdbx_description
1 polymer ?
#
loop_
_entity_poly.entity_id
_entity_poly.type
_entity_poly.pdbx_seq_one_letter_code
_entity_poly.pdbx_strand_id
1 'polypeptide(L)'
;EGFGLLDQETELQYSLMAGLGNAIGWIFAPLGFGDWQATVTSITGLVAKENVVATVGILTSVGELGETDPDMWMAFATMFGGSAAAIMAFCAFNLLCAPCFAAIGTIRRQMESAKWTWFAIGYMTVFGWAVGLMFYQLGGLALGEVSFNVWTVVALAVLAGMLFQLFR
;
A
#
# COMPACT_ATOMS: atom_id res chain seq x y z
N GLU A 1 30.91 -9.51 4.97
CA GLU A 1 29.77 -8.60 4.79
C GLU A 1 29.01 -8.65 6.09
N GLY A 2 29.24 -7.66 6.95
CA GLY A 2 28.68 -7.63 8.30
C GLY A 2 27.42 -6.78 8.34
N PHE A 3 26.59 -7.00 9.37
CA PHE A 3 25.50 -6.10 9.72
C PHE A 3 26.11 -4.74 10.09
N GLY A 4 26.07 -3.77 9.16
CA GLY A 4 26.50 -2.39 9.38
C GLY A 4 25.32 -1.45 9.31
N LEU A 5 25.45 -0.27 9.91
CA LEU A 5 24.51 0.82 9.70
C LEU A 5 24.66 1.32 8.27
N LEU A 6 23.56 1.40 7.55
CA LEU A 6 23.52 1.80 6.14
C LEU A 6 23.34 3.33 6.08
N ASP A 7 24.35 4.01 5.55
CA ASP A 7 24.40 5.48 5.52
C ASP A 7 24.02 6.09 4.16
N GLN A 8 23.78 5.26 3.11
CA GLN A 8 23.50 5.76 1.76
C GLN A 8 22.34 5.00 1.07
N GLU A 9 21.57 5.68 0.22
CA GLU A 9 20.43 5.14 -0.53
C GLU A 9 20.74 3.83 -1.29
N THR A 10 21.93 3.74 -1.87
CA THR A 10 22.36 2.54 -2.63
C THR A 10 22.50 1.31 -1.74
N GLU A 11 22.81 1.49 -0.47
CA GLU A 11 22.93 0.40 0.49
C GLU A 11 21.59 -0.03 1.07
N LEU A 12 20.60 0.88 1.15
CA LEU A 12 19.24 0.57 1.58
C LEU A 12 18.57 -0.48 0.66
N GLN A 13 18.89 -0.49 -0.63
CA GLN A 13 18.38 -1.48 -1.58
C GLN A 13 18.84 -2.92 -1.26
N TYR A 14 19.98 -3.07 -0.58
CA TYR A 14 20.52 -4.37 -0.15
C TYR A 14 20.08 -4.75 1.26
N SER A 15 19.25 -3.93 1.90
CA SER A 15 18.75 -4.22 3.24
C SER A 15 17.77 -5.40 3.25
N LEU A 16 17.62 -6.04 4.41
CA LEU A 16 16.60 -7.09 4.63
C LEU A 16 15.18 -6.59 4.33
N MET A 17 14.92 -5.31 4.60
CA MET A 17 13.62 -4.68 4.31
C MET A 17 13.35 -4.57 2.82
N ALA A 18 14.36 -4.21 2.01
CA ALA A 18 14.24 -4.20 0.56
C ALA A 18 14.02 -5.62 0.01
N GLY A 19 14.70 -6.61 0.58
CA GLY A 19 14.47 -8.02 0.25
C GLY A 19 13.04 -8.48 0.50
N LEU A 20 12.47 -8.13 1.67
CA LEU A 20 11.06 -8.38 1.99
C LEU A 20 10.12 -7.59 1.08
N GLY A 21 10.41 -6.31 0.82
CA GLY A 21 9.63 -5.48 -0.11
C GLY A 21 9.56 -6.09 -1.51
N ASN A 22 10.68 -6.53 -2.04
CA ASN A 22 10.75 -7.18 -3.35
C ASN A 22 10.03 -8.55 -3.38
N ALA A 23 10.14 -9.35 -2.31
CA ALA A 23 9.47 -10.63 -2.20
C ALA A 23 7.94 -10.52 -2.19
N ILE A 24 7.40 -9.43 -1.62
CA ILE A 24 5.96 -9.21 -1.49
C ILE A 24 5.43 -8.27 -2.59
N GLY A 25 6.30 -7.45 -3.18
CA GLY A 25 5.95 -6.41 -4.16
C GLY A 25 5.14 -6.91 -5.36
N TRP A 26 5.33 -8.17 -5.76
CA TRP A 26 4.55 -8.78 -6.85
C TRP A 26 3.04 -8.80 -6.58
N ILE A 27 2.62 -8.83 -5.30
CA ILE A 27 1.20 -8.77 -4.90
C ILE A 27 0.62 -7.37 -5.17
N PHE A 28 1.46 -6.33 -5.05
CA PHE A 28 1.08 -4.94 -5.24
C PHE A 28 1.32 -4.43 -6.67
N ALA A 29 2.02 -5.20 -7.51
CA ALA A 29 2.25 -4.85 -8.90
C ALA A 29 0.95 -4.52 -9.68
N PRO A 30 -0.18 -5.26 -9.52
CA PRO A 30 -1.44 -4.94 -10.18
C PRO A 30 -2.07 -3.61 -9.72
N LEU A 31 -1.66 -3.09 -8.55
CA LEU A 31 -2.11 -1.82 -7.99
C LEU A 31 -1.24 -0.63 -8.42
N GLY A 32 -0.18 -0.89 -9.21
CA GLY A 32 0.73 0.15 -9.71
C GLY A 32 1.83 0.58 -8.74
N PHE A 33 1.97 -0.07 -7.59
CA PHE A 33 3.03 0.21 -6.61
C PHE A 33 3.74 -1.07 -6.13
N GLY A 34 4.18 -1.89 -7.08
CA GLY A 34 4.96 -3.10 -6.82
C GLY A 34 6.43 -2.86 -6.45
N ASP A 35 6.87 -1.61 -6.38
CA ASP A 35 8.21 -1.26 -5.97
C ASP A 35 8.45 -1.57 -4.49
N TRP A 36 9.69 -1.94 -4.17
CA TRP A 36 10.05 -2.31 -2.81
C TRP A 36 9.81 -1.18 -1.80
N GLN A 37 10.03 0.08 -2.19
CA GLN A 37 9.82 1.26 -1.33
C GLN A 37 8.35 1.42 -0.95
N ALA A 38 7.44 1.39 -1.92
CA ALA A 38 6.00 1.50 -1.68
C ALA A 38 5.46 0.30 -0.88
N THR A 39 6.00 -0.91 -1.16
CA THR A 39 5.64 -2.13 -0.43
C THR A 39 6.08 -2.06 1.04
N VAL A 40 7.32 -1.65 1.30
CA VAL A 40 7.84 -1.46 2.68
C VAL A 40 7.01 -0.41 3.41
N THR A 41 6.72 0.72 2.75
CA THR A 41 5.88 1.78 3.33
C THR A 41 4.48 1.28 3.69
N SER A 42 3.87 0.43 2.86
CA SER A 42 2.58 -0.20 3.17
C SER A 42 2.66 -1.14 4.37
N ILE A 43 3.75 -1.90 4.50
CA ILE A 43 3.96 -2.80 5.63
C ILE A 43 4.19 -2.02 6.93
N THR A 44 5.00 -0.96 6.89
CA THR A 44 5.22 -0.09 8.06
C THR A 44 3.95 0.64 8.48
N GLY A 45 3.09 1.02 7.53
CA GLY A 45 1.76 1.56 7.77
C GLY A 45 0.81 0.62 8.52
N LEU A 46 1.02 -0.71 8.45
CA LEU A 46 0.29 -1.67 9.29
C LEU A 46 0.70 -1.61 10.77
N VAL A 47 1.92 -1.19 11.06
CA VAL A 47 2.40 -1.03 12.44
C VAL A 47 1.79 0.22 13.06
N ALA A 48 1.96 1.36 12.37
CA ALA A 48 1.38 2.64 12.73
C ALA A 48 1.18 3.47 11.47
N LYS A 49 -0.05 3.84 11.17
CA LYS A 49 -0.38 4.57 9.91
C LYS A 49 0.30 5.95 9.85
N GLU A 50 0.59 6.52 10.99
CA GLU A 50 1.34 7.77 11.13
C GLU A 50 2.78 7.67 10.61
N ASN A 51 3.36 6.48 10.65
CA ASN A 51 4.74 6.25 10.20
C ASN A 51 4.90 6.19 8.68
N VAL A 52 3.82 6.19 7.92
CA VAL A 52 3.88 6.14 6.44
C VAL A 52 4.66 7.34 5.91
N VAL A 53 4.37 8.55 6.39
CA VAL A 53 5.04 9.79 5.97
C VAL A 53 6.53 9.76 6.34
N ALA A 54 6.85 9.38 7.59
CA ALA A 54 8.23 9.26 8.04
C ALA A 54 9.01 8.22 7.22
N THR A 55 8.38 7.07 6.92
CA THR A 55 9.02 6.02 6.11
C THR A 55 9.30 6.50 4.68
N VAL A 56 8.38 7.23 4.06
CA VAL A 56 8.60 7.84 2.74
C VAL A 56 9.78 8.81 2.79
N GLY A 57 9.83 9.70 3.80
CA GLY A 57 10.93 10.65 3.97
C GLY A 57 12.30 9.96 4.09
N ILE A 58 12.37 8.86 4.85
CA ILE A 58 13.61 8.08 5.01
C ILE A 58 13.99 7.36 3.70
N LEU A 59 13.03 6.73 3.02
CA LEU A 59 13.29 5.94 1.82
C LEU A 59 13.62 6.80 0.59
N THR A 60 13.19 8.05 0.58
CA THR A 60 13.46 9.01 -0.51
C THR A 60 14.64 9.95 -0.21
N SER A 61 15.36 9.74 0.91
CA SER A 61 16.51 10.56 1.36
C SER A 61 16.19 12.05 1.57
N VAL A 62 14.91 12.41 1.66
CA VAL A 62 14.49 13.81 1.91
C VAL A 62 14.54 14.12 3.41
N GLY A 63 14.69 13.09 4.25
CA GLY A 63 14.79 13.23 5.70
C GLY A 63 13.44 13.38 6.41
N GLU A 64 13.47 13.84 7.65
CA GLU A 64 12.27 14.10 8.45
C GLU A 64 11.66 15.46 8.08
N LEU A 65 10.94 15.52 6.96
CA LEU A 65 10.15 16.69 6.57
C LEU A 65 8.72 16.61 7.13
N GLY A 66 8.14 17.79 7.32
CA GLY A 66 6.73 17.88 7.72
C GLY A 66 5.78 17.45 6.62
N GLU A 67 4.58 17.00 7.00
CA GLU A 67 3.53 16.56 6.07
C GLU A 67 3.10 17.63 5.04
N THR A 68 3.40 18.89 5.31
CA THR A 68 3.06 20.04 4.45
C THR A 68 4.19 20.50 3.55
N ASP A 69 5.35 19.83 3.59
CA ASP A 69 6.53 20.24 2.84
C ASP A 69 6.39 19.87 1.36
N PRO A 70 6.60 20.81 0.41
CA PRO A 70 6.50 20.53 -1.03
C PRO A 70 7.49 19.45 -1.50
N ASP A 71 8.68 19.39 -0.92
CA ASP A 71 9.71 18.42 -1.27
C ASP A 71 9.30 16.99 -0.89
N MET A 72 8.56 16.85 0.20
CA MET A 72 7.96 15.57 0.61
C MET A 72 6.96 15.07 -0.43
N TRP A 73 6.10 15.94 -0.94
CA TRP A 73 5.11 15.58 -1.95
C TRP A 73 5.75 15.24 -3.30
N MET A 74 6.83 15.93 -3.67
CA MET A 74 7.60 15.60 -4.86
C MET A 74 8.28 14.24 -4.73
N ALA A 75 8.90 13.96 -3.60
CA ALA A 75 9.51 12.67 -3.30
C ALA A 75 8.47 11.53 -3.32
N PHE A 76 7.30 11.77 -2.75
CA PHE A 76 6.19 10.84 -2.79
C PHE A 76 5.72 10.57 -4.23
N ALA A 77 5.58 11.61 -5.04
CA ALA A 77 5.19 11.47 -6.43
C ALA A 77 6.24 10.70 -7.26
N THR A 78 7.53 10.93 -7.02
CA THR A 78 8.61 10.21 -7.73
C THR A 78 8.63 8.72 -7.38
N MET A 79 8.32 8.35 -6.14
CA MET A 79 8.23 6.96 -5.69
C MET A 79 7.17 6.15 -6.47
N PHE A 80 6.12 6.81 -6.95
CA PHE A 80 5.06 6.21 -7.76
C PHE A 80 5.21 6.50 -9.27
N GLY A 81 6.40 6.97 -9.72
CA GLY A 81 6.64 7.32 -11.12
C GLY A 81 5.74 8.44 -11.64
N GLY A 82 5.20 9.30 -10.77
CA GLY A 82 4.28 10.38 -11.12
C GLY A 82 2.86 9.93 -11.45
N SER A 83 2.52 8.64 -11.29
CA SER A 83 1.17 8.13 -11.57
C SER A 83 0.18 8.53 -10.47
N ALA A 84 -0.76 9.38 -10.81
CA ALA A 84 -1.83 9.78 -9.88
C ALA A 84 -2.72 8.59 -9.49
N ALA A 85 -2.96 7.66 -10.43
CA ALA A 85 -3.74 6.46 -10.16
C ALA A 85 -3.07 5.54 -9.16
N ALA A 86 -1.72 5.37 -9.24
CA ALA A 86 -0.95 4.57 -8.29
C ALA A 86 -0.97 5.19 -6.88
N ILE A 87 -0.82 6.51 -6.78
CA ILE A 87 -0.90 7.24 -5.50
C ILE A 87 -2.27 7.06 -4.86
N MET A 88 -3.36 7.22 -5.64
CA MET A 88 -4.72 7.03 -5.13
C MET A 88 -4.97 5.58 -4.68
N ALA A 89 -4.48 4.60 -5.43
CA ALA A 89 -4.57 3.19 -5.07
C ALA A 89 -3.82 2.87 -3.77
N PHE A 90 -2.61 3.41 -3.61
CA PHE A 90 -1.82 3.29 -2.39
C PHE A 90 -2.54 3.88 -1.18
N CYS A 91 -3.07 5.10 -1.30
CA CYS A 91 -3.84 5.76 -0.24
C CYS A 91 -5.10 4.94 0.11
N ALA A 92 -5.86 4.51 -0.89
CA ALA A 92 -7.07 3.71 -0.69
C ALA A 92 -6.75 2.37 0.01
N PHE A 93 -5.69 1.68 -0.43
CA PHE A 93 -5.24 0.45 0.20
C PHE A 93 -4.86 0.67 1.68
N ASN A 94 -4.02 1.67 1.97
CA ASN A 94 -3.57 1.95 3.35
C ASN A 94 -4.70 2.40 4.26
N LEU A 95 -5.73 3.08 3.75
CA LEU A 95 -6.91 3.45 4.53
C LEU A 95 -7.79 2.24 4.88
N LEU A 96 -8.01 1.33 3.91
CA LEU A 96 -8.96 0.23 4.00
C LEU A 96 -8.35 -1.08 4.48
N CYS A 97 -7.04 -1.28 4.35
CA CYS A 97 -6.37 -2.49 4.82
C CYS A 97 -6.50 -2.67 6.33
N ALA A 98 -6.09 -3.82 6.82
CA ALA A 98 -6.13 -4.16 8.24
C ALA A 98 -5.64 -2.99 9.11
N PRO A 99 -6.31 -2.73 10.25
CA PRO A 99 -5.91 -1.66 11.16
C PRO A 99 -4.56 -1.99 11.82
N CYS A 100 -3.95 -0.98 12.46
CA CYS A 100 -2.68 -1.14 13.17
C CYS A 100 -2.75 -2.23 14.25
N PHE A 101 -1.60 -2.74 14.67
CA PHE A 101 -1.52 -3.83 15.66
C PHE A 101 -2.27 -3.54 16.96
N ALA A 102 -2.31 -2.28 17.41
CA ALA A 102 -3.06 -1.89 18.60
C ALA A 102 -4.58 -2.13 18.42
N ALA A 103 -5.12 -1.76 17.25
CA ALA A 103 -6.53 -1.98 16.94
C ALA A 103 -6.83 -3.48 16.71
N ILE A 104 -5.90 -4.26 16.16
CA ILE A 104 -6.03 -5.71 16.04
C ILE A 104 -6.13 -6.34 17.44
N GLY A 105 -5.35 -5.84 18.40
CA GLY A 105 -5.43 -6.28 19.80
C GLY A 105 -6.82 -6.04 20.43
N THR A 106 -7.42 -4.89 20.16
CA THR A 106 -8.79 -4.58 20.63
C THR A 106 -9.84 -5.43 19.94
N ILE A 107 -9.76 -5.63 18.63
CA ILE A 107 -10.66 -6.52 17.87
C ILE A 107 -10.60 -7.94 18.45
N ARG A 108 -9.40 -8.46 18.75
CA ARG A 108 -9.23 -9.78 19.32
C ARG A 108 -9.91 -9.92 20.69
N ARG A 109 -9.84 -8.90 21.53
CA ARG A 109 -10.51 -8.90 22.85
C ARG A 109 -12.03 -8.92 22.71
N GLN A 110 -12.58 -8.18 21.75
CA GLN A 110 -14.02 -8.11 21.53
C GLN A 110 -14.60 -9.35 20.84
N MET A 111 -13.84 -9.91 19.88
CA MET A 111 -14.30 -11.08 19.12
C MET A 111 -14.28 -12.38 19.93
N GLU A 112 -13.50 -12.45 21.03
CA GLU A 112 -13.30 -13.63 21.90
C GLU A 112 -12.91 -14.92 21.14
N SER A 113 -12.71 -14.84 19.82
CA SER A 113 -12.40 -15.96 18.94
C SER A 113 -11.27 -15.59 17.96
N ALA A 114 -10.20 -16.37 17.99
CA ALA A 114 -9.08 -16.19 17.08
C ALA A 114 -9.49 -16.35 15.60
N LYS A 115 -10.43 -17.25 15.30
CA LYS A 115 -10.93 -17.50 13.94
C LYS A 115 -11.59 -16.26 13.33
N TRP A 116 -12.47 -15.63 14.08
CA TRP A 116 -13.17 -14.42 13.64
C TRP A 116 -12.23 -13.22 13.53
N THR A 117 -11.24 -13.12 14.42
CA THR A 117 -10.21 -12.08 14.32
C THR A 117 -9.41 -12.21 13.03
N TRP A 118 -8.91 -13.40 12.72
CA TRP A 118 -8.17 -13.64 11.47
C TRP A 118 -9.03 -13.43 10.23
N PHE A 119 -10.30 -13.84 10.29
CA PHE A 119 -11.25 -13.58 9.21
C PHE A 119 -11.45 -12.08 8.98
N ALA A 120 -11.62 -11.29 10.04
CA ALA A 120 -11.80 -9.83 9.94
C ALA A 120 -10.56 -9.15 9.33
N ILE A 121 -9.35 -9.51 9.80
CA ILE A 121 -8.08 -8.98 9.26
C ILE A 121 -7.93 -9.33 7.78
N GLY A 122 -8.14 -10.58 7.44
CA GLY A 122 -8.07 -11.06 6.05
C GLY A 122 -9.10 -10.37 5.15
N TYR A 123 -10.33 -10.24 5.61
CA TYR A 123 -11.37 -9.54 4.88
C TYR A 123 -11.02 -8.07 4.61
N MET A 124 -10.58 -7.32 5.63
CA MET A 124 -10.20 -5.92 5.47
C MET A 124 -9.03 -5.76 4.52
N THR A 125 -8.03 -6.63 4.59
CA THR A 125 -6.86 -6.59 3.71
C THR A 125 -7.23 -6.89 2.26
N VAL A 126 -8.01 -7.94 2.02
CA VAL A 126 -8.48 -8.30 0.66
C VAL A 126 -9.39 -7.22 0.10
N PHE A 127 -10.28 -6.67 0.93
CA PHE A 127 -11.17 -5.58 0.53
C PHE A 127 -10.36 -4.33 0.16
N GLY A 128 -9.39 -3.93 0.99
CA GLY A 128 -8.50 -2.81 0.70
C GLY A 128 -7.71 -3.03 -0.61
N TRP A 129 -7.21 -4.25 -0.83
CA TRP A 129 -6.52 -4.62 -2.06
C TRP A 129 -7.44 -4.52 -3.29
N ALA A 130 -8.67 -5.03 -3.20
CA ALA A 130 -9.64 -4.98 -4.29
C ALA A 130 -10.04 -3.54 -4.65
N VAL A 131 -10.25 -2.68 -3.65
CA VAL A 131 -10.56 -1.26 -3.86
C VAL A 131 -9.34 -0.53 -4.44
N GLY A 132 -8.13 -0.78 -3.94
CA GLY A 132 -6.89 -0.24 -4.51
C GLY A 132 -6.72 -0.62 -5.98
N LEU A 133 -6.98 -1.88 -6.32
CA LEU A 133 -6.97 -2.36 -7.70
C LEU A 133 -7.97 -1.59 -8.58
N MET A 134 -9.17 -1.33 -8.07
CA MET A 134 -10.18 -0.53 -8.79
C MET A 134 -9.67 0.89 -9.04
N PHE A 135 -9.12 1.56 -8.04
CA PHE A 135 -8.58 2.92 -8.20
C PHE A 135 -7.46 2.96 -9.23
N TYR A 136 -6.53 1.99 -9.20
CA TYR A 136 -5.44 1.95 -10.16
C TYR A 136 -5.92 1.65 -11.58
N GLN A 137 -6.69 0.58 -11.76
CA GLN A 137 -7.07 0.11 -13.09
C GLN A 137 -8.12 1.02 -13.75
N LEU A 138 -9.16 1.43 -13.02
CA LEU A 138 -10.21 2.29 -13.57
C LEU A 138 -9.79 3.75 -13.60
N GLY A 139 -9.12 4.23 -12.55
CA GLY A 139 -8.56 5.57 -12.48
C GLY A 139 -7.46 5.77 -13.53
N GLY A 140 -6.52 4.83 -13.64
CA GLY A 140 -5.45 4.85 -14.62
C GLY A 140 -5.97 4.74 -16.07
N LEU A 141 -7.04 3.98 -16.31
CA LEU A 141 -7.70 3.94 -17.61
C LEU A 141 -8.34 5.29 -17.97
N ALA A 142 -9.00 5.94 -16.99
CA ALA A 142 -9.63 7.25 -17.20
C ALA A 142 -8.60 8.36 -17.43
N LEU A 143 -7.44 8.27 -16.79
CA LEU A 143 -6.32 9.22 -16.93
C LEU A 143 -5.42 8.89 -18.14
N GLY A 144 -5.59 7.73 -18.78
CA GLY A 144 -4.76 7.27 -19.89
C GLY A 144 -3.37 6.74 -19.46
N GLU A 145 -3.17 6.50 -18.16
CA GLU A 145 -1.91 5.99 -17.61
C GLU A 145 -1.78 4.46 -17.75
N VAL A 146 -2.91 3.75 -17.80
CA VAL A 146 -2.95 2.28 -17.87
C VAL A 146 -3.71 1.82 -19.11
N SER A 147 -3.14 0.86 -19.85
CA SER A 147 -3.81 0.20 -20.95
C SER A 147 -4.77 -0.89 -20.47
N PHE A 148 -5.79 -1.19 -21.28
CA PHE A 148 -6.75 -2.26 -20.97
C PHE A 148 -6.02 -3.61 -20.82
N ASN A 149 -6.14 -4.23 -19.66
CA ASN A 149 -5.42 -5.45 -19.30
C ASN A 149 -6.35 -6.42 -18.55
N VAL A 150 -5.90 -7.65 -18.33
CA VAL A 150 -6.62 -8.69 -17.55
C VAL A 150 -7.03 -8.15 -16.18
N TRP A 151 -6.19 -7.39 -15.53
CA TRP A 151 -6.48 -6.76 -14.23
C TRP A 151 -7.60 -5.72 -14.28
N THR A 152 -7.76 -5.04 -15.42
CA THR A 152 -8.90 -4.13 -15.65
C THR A 152 -10.23 -4.89 -15.67
N VAL A 153 -10.25 -6.09 -16.27
CA VAL A 153 -11.45 -6.96 -16.26
C VAL A 153 -11.76 -7.42 -14.84
N VAL A 154 -10.74 -7.79 -14.07
CA VAL A 154 -10.91 -8.16 -12.65
C VAL A 154 -11.45 -6.99 -11.84
N ALA A 155 -10.93 -5.77 -12.03
CA ALA A 155 -11.42 -4.56 -11.36
C ALA A 155 -12.88 -4.27 -11.69
N LEU A 156 -13.29 -4.43 -12.96
CA LEU A 156 -14.69 -4.29 -13.39
C LEU A 156 -15.61 -5.36 -12.78
N ALA A 157 -15.13 -6.60 -12.68
CA ALA A 157 -15.87 -7.68 -12.04
C ALA A 157 -16.08 -7.43 -10.54
N VAL A 158 -15.05 -6.93 -9.85
CA VAL A 158 -15.13 -6.52 -8.44
C VAL A 158 -16.13 -5.37 -8.28
N LEU A 159 -16.05 -4.34 -9.12
CA LEU A 159 -16.99 -3.22 -9.09
C LEU A 159 -18.44 -3.69 -9.31
N ALA A 160 -18.68 -4.54 -10.31
CA ALA A 160 -19.99 -5.08 -10.59
C ALA A 160 -20.53 -5.92 -9.40
N GLY A 161 -19.68 -6.72 -8.77
CA GLY A 161 -20.01 -7.49 -7.57
C GLY A 161 -20.37 -6.60 -6.37
N MET A 162 -19.64 -5.53 -6.15
CA MET A 162 -19.92 -4.55 -5.09
C MET A 162 -21.24 -3.81 -5.35
N LEU A 163 -21.49 -3.38 -6.59
CA LEU A 163 -22.74 -2.74 -6.97
C LEU A 163 -23.93 -3.71 -6.84
N PHE A 164 -23.76 -4.96 -7.26
CA PHE A 164 -24.80 -5.97 -7.10
C PHE A 164 -25.16 -6.19 -5.63
N GLN A 165 -24.15 -6.18 -4.75
CA GLN A 165 -24.36 -6.37 -3.31
C GLN A 165 -25.03 -5.13 -2.66
N LEU A 166 -24.78 -3.93 -3.20
CA LEU A 166 -25.37 -2.68 -2.73
C LEU A 166 -26.87 -2.56 -3.10
N PHE A 167 -27.24 -3.07 -4.29
CA PHE A 167 -28.62 -2.96 -4.79
C PHE A 167 -29.52 -4.17 -4.49
N ARG A 168 -28.97 -5.20 -3.84
CA ARG A 168 -29.73 -6.38 -3.40
C ARG A 168 -30.26 -6.21 -1.96
#